data_6241a14fda9fc65892e22460b1aca302
#
_entry.id   6241a14fda9fc65892e22460b1aca302
#
_cell.length_a   1.000
_cell.length_b   1.000
_cell.length_c   1.000
_cell.angle_alpha   90.00
_cell.angle_beta   90.00
_cell.angle_gamma   90.00
#
_symmetry.space_group_name_H-M   'P 1'
#
loop_
_entity.id
_entity.type
_entity.pdbx_description
1 polymer ?
#
loop_
_entity_poly.entity_id
_entity_poly.type
_entity_poly.pdbx_seq_one_letter_code
_entity_poly.pdbx_strand_id
1 'polypeptide(L)'
;MKNIVLPILEKTSKKKAGRDFGLISNPEFLQESTAIRDTKFPHAIVLGGYETKFMKKTKKLFVKLHPKVPIIITNHQTAEMIKYANNSFLATKISFINQLSNICQKIPGANIDDIAKTIGLDPRIGKLFLNAGPGYGGSCLPKDMKALINFAKTSGINPTLLNAVEELNTKQLEQIILMTKEKLGNLTSKKITILGTAFKPNTDDIRDSISIELIKKLVKKEMSITVYDPKA
;
A
#
# COMPACT_ATOMS: atom_id res chain seq x y z
N MET A 1 15.43 13.15 -1.06
CA MET A 1 16.90 12.98 -0.80
C MET A 1 17.71 14.17 -1.30
N LYS A 2 17.72 14.45 -2.61
CA LYS A 2 18.61 15.47 -3.23
C LYS A 2 18.40 16.89 -2.69
N ASN A 3 17.16 17.33 -2.61
CA ASN A 3 16.84 18.76 -2.31
C ASN A 3 16.70 19.06 -0.83
N ILE A 4 16.57 18.07 0.04
CA ILE A 4 16.36 18.25 1.48
C ILE A 4 17.49 17.58 2.27
N VAL A 5 17.62 16.26 2.15
CA VAL A 5 18.56 15.50 2.99
C VAL A 5 20.02 15.82 2.66
N LEU A 6 20.36 15.89 1.38
CA LEU A 6 21.74 16.17 0.95
C LEU A 6 22.27 17.51 1.48
N PRO A 7 21.57 18.66 1.32
CA PRO A 7 22.05 19.93 1.86
C PRO A 7 22.20 19.92 3.39
N ILE A 8 21.30 19.25 4.10
CA ILE A 8 21.38 19.11 5.56
C ILE A 8 22.64 18.34 5.96
N LEU A 9 22.88 17.19 5.33
CA LEU A 9 24.05 16.35 5.62
C LEU A 9 25.36 17.08 5.31
N GLU A 10 25.46 17.78 4.18
CA GLU A 10 26.66 18.57 3.85
C GLU A 10 26.89 19.70 4.84
N LYS A 11 25.84 20.45 5.22
CA LYS A 11 25.92 21.53 6.19
C LYS A 11 26.35 21.05 7.58
N THR A 12 25.74 19.96 8.04
CA THR A 12 25.97 19.44 9.40
C THR A 12 27.32 18.75 9.52
N SER A 13 27.72 17.95 8.53
CA SER A 13 28.96 17.19 8.56
C SER A 13 30.19 18.00 8.12
N LYS A 14 29.98 19.17 7.48
CA LYS A 14 31.02 19.95 6.77
C LYS A 14 31.78 19.17 5.70
N LYS A 15 31.17 18.09 5.19
CA LYS A 15 31.69 17.20 4.16
C LYS A 15 30.87 17.32 2.88
N LYS A 16 31.46 16.87 1.73
CA LYS A 16 30.80 16.94 0.43
C LYS A 16 30.43 15.54 -0.09
N ALA A 17 29.18 15.42 -0.53
CA ALA A 17 28.70 14.20 -1.17
C ALA A 17 29.46 13.94 -2.48
N GLY A 18 29.70 12.67 -2.78
CA GLY A 18 30.50 12.24 -3.92
C GLY A 18 32.00 12.22 -3.66
N ARG A 19 32.52 13.11 -2.78
CA ARG A 19 33.92 13.18 -2.38
C ARG A 19 34.16 12.43 -1.06
N ASP A 20 33.49 12.88 0.00
CA ASP A 20 33.75 12.45 1.37
C ASP A 20 32.75 11.38 1.85
N PHE A 21 31.53 11.39 1.32
CA PHE A 21 30.50 10.39 1.56
C PHE A 21 29.62 10.17 0.34
N GLY A 22 28.88 9.03 0.33
CA GLY A 22 27.85 8.75 -0.65
C GLY A 22 26.46 8.85 -0.05
N LEU A 23 25.52 9.44 -0.77
CA LEU A 23 24.11 9.43 -0.44
C LEU A 23 23.39 8.57 -1.48
N ILE A 24 22.67 7.54 -1.05
CA ILE A 24 21.96 6.61 -1.92
C ILE A 24 20.54 6.43 -1.40
N SER A 25 19.56 6.64 -2.27
CA SER A 25 18.16 6.27 -2.02
C SER A 25 17.99 4.80 -2.29
N ASN A 26 17.59 4.04 -1.29
CA ASN A 26 17.30 2.61 -1.44
C ASN A 26 15.87 2.35 -0.91
N PRO A 27 14.85 2.51 -1.78
CA PRO A 27 13.48 2.20 -1.38
C PRO A 27 13.34 0.73 -1.04
N GLU A 28 12.58 0.44 0.02
CA GLU A 28 12.25 -0.90 0.45
C GLU A 28 10.86 -1.32 -0.06
N PHE A 29 10.65 -2.62 -0.25
CA PHE A 29 9.38 -3.22 -0.68
C PHE A 29 8.93 -4.29 0.32
N LEU A 30 9.22 -4.06 1.60
CA LEU A 30 8.89 -4.99 2.68
C LEU A 30 7.39 -4.97 2.95
N GLN A 31 6.88 -6.12 3.34
CA GLN A 31 5.52 -6.25 3.82
C GLN A 31 5.58 -6.52 5.33
N GLU A 32 4.72 -5.85 6.07
CA GLU A 32 4.49 -6.18 7.46
C GLU A 32 4.07 -7.64 7.58
N SER A 33 4.49 -8.32 8.62
CA SER A 33 4.43 -9.77 8.85
C SER A 33 5.42 -10.63 8.05
N THR A 34 5.99 -10.16 6.92
CA THR A 34 6.98 -10.92 6.11
C THR A 34 8.30 -10.17 5.91
N ALA A 35 8.54 -9.06 6.63
CA ALA A 35 9.68 -8.18 6.44
C ALA A 35 11.05 -8.90 6.44
N ILE A 36 11.25 -9.87 7.34
CA ILE A 36 12.50 -10.66 7.38
C ILE A 36 12.69 -11.50 6.12
N ARG A 37 11.62 -12.14 5.64
CA ARG A 37 11.63 -12.90 4.40
C ARG A 37 11.90 -12.01 3.21
N ASP A 38 11.19 -10.88 3.13
CA ASP A 38 11.30 -9.94 2.02
C ASP A 38 12.68 -9.29 1.97
N THR A 39 13.32 -9.06 3.14
CA THR A 39 14.71 -8.62 3.22
C THR A 39 15.68 -9.68 2.72
N LYS A 40 15.43 -10.96 3.04
CA LYS A 40 16.30 -12.07 2.58
C LYS A 40 16.11 -12.38 1.10
N PHE A 41 14.92 -12.20 0.56
CA PHE A 41 14.53 -12.56 -0.80
C PHE A 41 13.80 -11.39 -1.49
N PRO A 42 14.44 -10.23 -1.66
CA PRO A 42 13.82 -9.12 -2.35
C PRO A 42 13.63 -9.45 -3.82
N HIS A 43 12.53 -8.97 -4.43
CA HIS A 43 12.27 -9.15 -5.85
C HIS A 43 13.14 -8.23 -6.74
N ALA A 44 13.56 -7.08 -6.21
CA ALA A 44 14.46 -6.13 -6.83
C ALA A 44 15.14 -5.26 -5.76
N ILE A 45 16.32 -4.75 -6.08
CA ILE A 45 17.04 -3.76 -5.27
C ILE A 45 17.19 -2.50 -6.12
N VAL A 46 16.74 -1.37 -5.63
CA VAL A 46 16.85 -0.07 -6.33
C VAL A 46 17.85 0.79 -5.59
N LEU A 47 18.84 1.30 -6.31
CA LEU A 47 19.87 2.18 -5.79
C LEU A 47 19.82 3.50 -6.55
N GLY A 48 19.28 4.54 -5.91
CA GLY A 48 19.15 5.88 -6.49
C GLY A 48 20.24 6.82 -6.01
N GLY A 49 21.01 7.38 -6.94
CA GLY A 49 22.07 8.30 -6.58
C GLY A 49 22.95 8.66 -7.76
N TYR A 50 24.06 9.33 -7.48
CA TYR A 50 25.08 9.62 -8.49
C TYR A 50 26.02 8.43 -8.65
N GLU A 51 26.51 8.21 -9.87
CA GLU A 51 27.52 7.18 -10.15
C GLU A 51 28.88 7.62 -9.56
N THR A 52 29.17 7.14 -8.37
CA THR A 52 30.38 7.43 -7.60
C THR A 52 31.04 6.15 -7.10
N LYS A 53 32.25 6.27 -6.53
CA LYS A 53 32.89 5.16 -5.81
C LYS A 53 31.98 4.55 -4.74
N PHE A 54 31.10 5.33 -4.13
CA PHE A 54 30.17 4.89 -3.09
C PHE A 54 29.04 4.04 -3.68
N MET A 55 28.46 4.45 -4.83
CA MET A 55 27.47 3.65 -5.55
C MET A 55 28.05 2.28 -5.94
N LYS A 56 29.27 2.26 -6.49
CA LYS A 56 29.96 1.01 -6.84
C LYS A 56 30.17 0.11 -5.61
N LYS A 57 30.58 0.69 -4.47
CA LYS A 57 30.77 -0.05 -3.21
C LYS A 57 29.43 -0.61 -2.68
N THR A 58 28.35 0.19 -2.69
CA THR A 58 27.01 -0.23 -2.26
C THR A 58 26.48 -1.34 -3.18
N LYS A 59 26.59 -1.17 -4.51
CA LYS A 59 26.21 -2.23 -5.45
C LYS A 59 26.95 -3.53 -5.18
N LYS A 60 28.28 -3.48 -4.95
CA LYS A 60 29.09 -4.67 -4.64
C LYS A 60 28.62 -5.38 -3.37
N LEU A 61 28.19 -4.61 -2.35
CA LEU A 61 27.62 -5.16 -1.12
C LEU A 61 26.32 -5.93 -1.42
N PHE A 62 25.38 -5.31 -2.13
CA PHE A 62 24.11 -5.96 -2.47
C PHE A 62 24.28 -7.16 -3.41
N VAL A 63 25.20 -7.12 -4.37
CA VAL A 63 25.54 -8.30 -5.21
C VAL A 63 26.03 -9.46 -4.36
N LYS A 64 26.83 -9.16 -3.33
CA LYS A 64 27.33 -10.21 -2.40
C LYS A 64 26.22 -10.80 -1.55
N LEU A 65 25.29 -9.98 -1.07
CA LEU A 65 24.17 -10.40 -0.23
C LEU A 65 23.06 -11.10 -1.04
N HIS A 66 22.80 -10.62 -2.24
CA HIS A 66 21.69 -11.06 -3.09
C HIS A 66 22.17 -11.30 -4.55
N PRO A 67 22.97 -12.35 -4.81
CA PRO A 67 23.66 -12.54 -6.09
C PRO A 67 22.72 -12.77 -7.29
N LYS A 68 21.47 -13.17 -7.05
CA LYS A 68 20.48 -13.48 -8.09
C LYS A 68 19.39 -12.40 -8.22
N VAL A 69 19.45 -11.35 -7.42
CA VAL A 69 18.41 -10.31 -7.41
C VAL A 69 18.78 -9.19 -8.38
N PRO A 70 17.85 -8.76 -9.24
CA PRO A 70 18.08 -7.60 -10.11
C PRO A 70 18.40 -6.33 -9.31
N ILE A 71 19.49 -5.64 -9.65
CA ILE A 71 19.87 -4.36 -9.04
C ILE A 71 19.70 -3.26 -10.09
N ILE A 72 18.77 -2.36 -9.81
CA ILE A 72 18.46 -1.20 -10.65
C ILE A 72 19.21 0.01 -10.12
N ILE A 73 20.10 0.59 -10.94
CA ILE A 73 20.79 1.84 -10.63
C ILE A 73 20.08 2.98 -11.35
N THR A 74 19.75 4.02 -10.62
CA THR A 74 19.06 5.20 -11.13
C THR A 74 19.41 6.45 -10.32
N ASN A 75 18.79 7.60 -10.60
CA ASN A 75 18.93 8.79 -9.77
C ASN A 75 18.00 8.75 -8.55
N HIS A 76 18.21 9.68 -7.61
CA HIS A 76 17.42 9.77 -6.37
C HIS A 76 15.91 9.90 -6.64
N GLN A 77 15.54 10.79 -7.55
CA GLN A 77 14.14 11.10 -7.84
C GLN A 77 13.40 9.89 -8.41
N THR A 78 14.03 9.18 -9.34
CA THR A 78 13.45 7.96 -9.92
C THR A 78 13.33 6.85 -8.87
N ALA A 79 14.33 6.66 -8.01
CA ALA A 79 14.27 5.67 -6.94
C ALA A 79 13.12 5.97 -5.95
N GLU A 80 12.94 7.24 -5.59
CA GLU A 80 11.82 7.66 -4.74
C GLU A 80 10.47 7.41 -5.43
N MET A 81 10.35 7.79 -6.70
CA MET A 81 9.12 7.59 -7.48
C MET A 81 8.77 6.10 -7.66
N ILE A 82 9.76 5.21 -7.81
CA ILE A 82 9.53 3.76 -7.92
C ILE A 82 8.76 3.23 -6.69
N LYS A 83 9.08 3.68 -5.47
CA LYS A 83 8.35 3.28 -4.26
C LYS A 83 6.89 3.70 -4.30
N TYR A 84 6.63 4.97 -4.63
CA TYR A 84 5.27 5.51 -4.73
C TYR A 84 4.48 4.84 -5.87
N ALA A 85 5.09 4.63 -7.03
CA ALA A 85 4.47 3.96 -8.16
C ALA A 85 4.06 2.52 -7.81
N ASN A 86 4.97 1.75 -7.16
CA ASN A 86 4.67 0.40 -6.70
C ASN A 86 3.46 0.38 -5.75
N ASN A 87 3.48 1.20 -4.70
CA ASN A 87 2.42 1.19 -3.69
C ASN A 87 1.08 1.68 -4.27
N SER A 88 1.11 2.69 -5.15
CA SER A 88 -0.09 3.18 -5.82
C SER A 88 -0.68 2.15 -6.77
N PHE A 89 0.14 1.37 -7.47
CA PHE A 89 -0.35 0.30 -8.33
C PHE A 89 -0.97 -0.84 -7.54
N LEU A 90 -0.40 -1.22 -6.39
CA LEU A 90 -1.00 -2.20 -5.47
C LEU A 90 -2.37 -1.72 -4.95
N ALA A 91 -2.47 -0.46 -4.54
CA ALA A 91 -3.74 0.17 -4.14
C ALA A 91 -4.77 0.16 -5.28
N THR A 92 -4.33 0.42 -6.51
CA THR A 92 -5.17 0.36 -7.72
C THR A 92 -5.73 -1.04 -7.94
N LYS A 93 -4.91 -2.09 -7.81
CA LYS A 93 -5.38 -3.49 -7.95
C LYS A 93 -6.46 -3.83 -6.93
N ILE A 94 -6.28 -3.42 -5.66
CA ILE A 94 -7.29 -3.64 -4.61
C ILE A 94 -8.59 -2.88 -4.92
N SER A 95 -8.51 -1.60 -5.28
CA SER A 95 -9.70 -0.81 -5.62
C SER A 95 -10.39 -1.34 -6.86
N PHE A 96 -9.65 -1.80 -7.88
CA PHE A 96 -10.20 -2.41 -9.08
C PHE A 96 -11.01 -3.67 -8.78
N ILE A 97 -10.44 -4.62 -8.02
CA ILE A 97 -11.17 -5.86 -7.71
C ILE A 97 -12.38 -5.60 -6.79
N ASN A 98 -12.30 -4.62 -5.89
CA ASN A 98 -13.41 -4.21 -5.06
C ASN A 98 -14.55 -3.60 -5.89
N GLN A 99 -14.22 -2.77 -6.88
CA GLN A 99 -15.22 -2.25 -7.82
C GLN A 99 -15.91 -3.37 -8.59
N LEU A 100 -15.16 -4.35 -9.10
CA LEU A 100 -15.73 -5.52 -9.77
C LEU A 100 -16.59 -6.36 -8.82
N SER A 101 -16.20 -6.52 -7.57
CA SER A 101 -17.00 -7.19 -6.54
C SER A 101 -18.37 -6.53 -6.37
N ASN A 102 -18.40 -5.20 -6.30
CA ASN A 102 -19.65 -4.45 -6.17
C ASN A 102 -20.56 -4.62 -7.42
N ILE A 103 -19.97 -4.74 -8.61
CA ILE A 103 -20.71 -5.06 -9.86
C ILE A 103 -21.24 -6.50 -9.80
N CYS A 104 -20.41 -7.48 -9.42
CA CYS A 104 -20.80 -8.88 -9.31
C CYS A 104 -22.00 -9.09 -8.38
N GLN A 105 -22.12 -8.33 -7.29
CA GLN A 105 -23.27 -8.39 -6.39
C GLN A 105 -24.62 -8.06 -7.08
N LYS A 106 -24.60 -7.40 -8.24
CA LYS A 106 -25.79 -7.08 -9.05
C LYS A 106 -26.03 -8.10 -10.18
N ILE A 107 -25.17 -9.07 -10.35
CA ILE A 107 -25.27 -10.11 -11.40
C ILE A 107 -25.56 -11.46 -10.71
N PRO A 108 -26.77 -12.02 -10.85
CA PRO A 108 -27.10 -13.32 -10.25
C PRO A 108 -26.12 -14.42 -10.67
N GLY A 109 -25.54 -15.11 -9.69
CA GLY A 109 -24.59 -16.22 -9.92
C GLY A 109 -23.15 -15.79 -10.24
N ALA A 110 -22.84 -14.49 -10.38
CA ALA A 110 -21.46 -14.07 -10.56
C ALA A 110 -20.64 -14.25 -9.27
N ASN A 111 -19.41 -14.77 -9.43
CA ASN A 111 -18.48 -15.01 -8.32
C ASN A 111 -17.19 -14.20 -8.53
N ILE A 112 -16.92 -13.26 -7.63
CA ILE A 112 -15.73 -12.41 -7.72
C ILE A 112 -14.43 -13.17 -7.50
N ASP A 113 -14.45 -14.23 -6.69
CA ASP A 113 -13.24 -15.02 -6.42
C ASP A 113 -12.81 -15.81 -7.67
N ASP A 114 -13.77 -16.34 -8.43
CA ASP A 114 -13.48 -17.00 -9.71
C ASP A 114 -12.96 -16.02 -10.76
N ILE A 115 -13.52 -14.80 -10.79
CA ILE A 115 -13.03 -13.73 -11.67
C ILE A 115 -11.60 -13.36 -11.28
N ALA A 116 -11.34 -13.07 -10.00
CA ALA A 116 -10.03 -12.68 -9.48
C ALA A 116 -8.98 -13.78 -9.75
N LYS A 117 -9.34 -15.03 -9.49
CA LYS A 117 -8.49 -16.19 -9.77
C LYS A 117 -8.17 -16.29 -11.26
N THR A 118 -9.17 -16.18 -12.12
CA THR A 118 -9.01 -16.34 -13.57
C THR A 118 -8.15 -15.25 -14.18
N ILE A 119 -8.46 -13.97 -13.90
CA ILE A 119 -7.64 -12.86 -14.42
C ILE A 119 -6.23 -12.86 -13.84
N GLY A 120 -6.06 -13.35 -12.60
CA GLY A 120 -4.76 -13.50 -11.95
C GLY A 120 -3.86 -14.58 -12.57
N LEU A 121 -4.38 -15.49 -13.39
CA LEU A 121 -3.59 -16.46 -14.17
C LEU A 121 -2.87 -15.80 -15.35
N ASP A 122 -3.35 -14.66 -15.84
CA ASP A 122 -2.64 -13.91 -16.87
C ASP A 122 -1.34 -13.33 -16.27
N PRO A 123 -0.14 -13.70 -16.79
CA PRO A 123 1.14 -13.25 -16.28
C PRO A 123 1.32 -11.71 -16.35
N ARG A 124 0.58 -11.04 -17.23
CA ARG A 124 0.57 -9.58 -17.35
C ARG A 124 -0.13 -8.90 -16.18
N ILE A 125 -1.05 -9.60 -15.51
CA ILE A 125 -1.83 -9.13 -14.37
C ILE A 125 -1.24 -9.66 -13.06
N GLY A 126 -1.04 -10.97 -12.97
CA GLY A 126 -0.57 -11.68 -11.78
C GLY A 126 -1.61 -11.69 -10.65
N LYS A 127 -1.59 -12.75 -9.85
CA LYS A 127 -2.62 -13.10 -8.86
C LYS A 127 -2.62 -12.28 -7.56
N LEU A 128 -1.53 -11.58 -7.26
CA LEU A 128 -1.42 -10.85 -5.98
C LEU A 128 -2.23 -9.56 -6.00
N PHE A 129 -2.79 -9.19 -4.84
CA PHE A 129 -3.60 -7.98 -4.63
C PHE A 129 -4.93 -7.93 -5.41
N LEU A 130 -5.51 -9.10 -5.70
CA LEU A 130 -6.81 -9.24 -6.37
C LEU A 130 -7.88 -9.85 -5.46
N ASN A 131 -7.68 -9.92 -4.15
CA ASN A 131 -8.73 -10.35 -3.23
C ASN A 131 -9.68 -9.18 -2.94
N ALA A 132 -10.98 -9.37 -3.22
CA ALA A 132 -11.99 -8.41 -2.85
C ALA A 132 -12.17 -8.39 -1.32
N GLY A 133 -12.44 -7.20 -0.77
CA GLY A 133 -12.57 -7.01 0.66
C GLY A 133 -12.98 -5.59 1.05
N PRO A 134 -12.78 -5.20 2.32
CA PRO A 134 -13.23 -3.91 2.84
C PRO A 134 -12.42 -2.69 2.34
N GLY A 135 -11.38 -2.91 1.59
CA GLY A 135 -10.45 -1.87 1.13
C GLY A 135 -9.03 -2.09 1.68
N TYR A 136 -8.15 -1.13 1.38
CA TYR A 136 -6.80 -1.13 1.92
C TYR A 136 -6.66 -0.12 3.07
N GLY A 137 -5.88 -0.51 4.06
CA GLY A 137 -5.49 0.30 5.22
C GLY A 137 -4.00 0.15 5.49
N GLY A 138 -3.62 0.31 6.76
CA GLY A 138 -2.25 0.21 7.22
C GLY A 138 -1.42 1.48 7.00
N SER A 139 -0.21 1.46 7.49
CA SER A 139 0.67 2.63 7.56
C SER A 139 1.28 3.06 6.21
N CYS A 140 1.22 2.23 5.17
CA CYS A 140 1.96 2.46 3.92
C CYS A 140 1.07 2.92 2.77
N LEU A 141 0.10 2.11 2.33
CA LEU A 141 -0.68 2.41 1.13
C LEU A 141 -1.46 3.73 1.24
N PRO A 142 -2.23 4.01 2.33
CA PRO A 142 -2.97 5.26 2.44
C PRO A 142 -2.06 6.48 2.44
N LYS A 143 -0.96 6.41 3.17
CA LYS A 143 0.02 7.51 3.28
C LYS A 143 0.67 7.81 1.94
N ASP A 144 1.13 6.79 1.21
CA ASP A 144 1.85 6.95 -0.04
C ASP A 144 0.92 7.42 -1.17
N MET A 145 -0.33 6.94 -1.21
CA MET A 145 -1.37 7.44 -2.11
C MET A 145 -1.63 8.93 -1.90
N LYS A 146 -1.89 9.36 -0.66
CA LYS A 146 -2.14 10.76 -0.32
C LYS A 146 -0.94 11.64 -0.65
N ALA A 147 0.28 11.18 -0.36
CA ALA A 147 1.50 11.92 -0.66
C ALA A 147 1.70 12.11 -2.17
N LEU A 148 1.49 11.05 -2.98
CA LEU A 148 1.63 11.13 -4.43
C LEU A 148 0.54 12.01 -5.07
N ILE A 149 -0.71 11.89 -4.61
CA ILE A 149 -1.82 12.76 -5.05
C ILE A 149 -1.51 14.23 -4.75
N ASN A 150 -1.05 14.54 -3.53
CA ASN A 150 -0.70 15.89 -3.15
C ASN A 150 0.47 16.43 -3.97
N PHE A 151 1.51 15.62 -4.17
CA PHE A 151 2.65 15.99 -5.01
C PHE A 151 2.22 16.30 -6.45
N ALA A 152 1.38 15.46 -7.06
CA ALA A 152 0.87 15.71 -8.41
C ALA A 152 0.10 17.04 -8.48
N LYS A 153 -0.81 17.29 -7.55
CA LYS A 153 -1.60 18.54 -7.50
C LYS A 153 -0.72 19.78 -7.32
N THR A 154 0.25 19.74 -6.43
CA THR A 154 1.19 20.85 -6.21
C THR A 154 2.15 21.05 -7.39
N SER A 155 2.32 20.04 -8.23
CA SER A 155 3.06 20.11 -9.48
C SER A 155 2.21 20.49 -10.71
N GLY A 156 0.94 20.88 -10.50
CA GLY A 156 0.03 21.28 -11.58
C GLY A 156 -0.56 20.11 -12.38
N ILE A 157 -0.43 18.87 -11.91
CA ILE A 157 -0.96 17.68 -12.57
C ILE A 157 -2.23 17.21 -11.87
N ASN A 158 -3.30 16.96 -12.63
CA ASN A 158 -4.50 16.34 -12.09
C ASN A 158 -4.34 14.80 -12.02
N PRO A 159 -4.21 14.20 -10.82
CA PRO A 159 -4.01 12.76 -10.69
C PRO A 159 -5.34 11.99 -10.73
N THR A 160 -6.06 12.05 -11.84
CA THR A 160 -7.43 11.53 -11.99
C THR A 160 -7.56 10.07 -11.55
N LEU A 161 -6.65 9.19 -12.01
CA LEU A 161 -6.69 7.77 -11.65
C LEU A 161 -6.47 7.57 -10.13
N LEU A 162 -5.48 8.25 -9.56
CA LEU A 162 -5.16 8.09 -8.13
C LEU A 162 -6.29 8.63 -7.24
N ASN A 163 -6.93 9.73 -7.64
CA ASN A 163 -8.12 10.25 -6.96
C ASN A 163 -9.27 9.22 -7.01
N ALA A 164 -9.52 8.60 -8.16
CA ALA A 164 -10.56 7.58 -8.32
C ALA A 164 -10.27 6.34 -7.43
N VAL A 165 -9.02 5.90 -7.34
CA VAL A 165 -8.60 4.79 -6.46
C VAL A 165 -8.86 5.11 -4.99
N GLU A 166 -8.50 6.31 -4.53
CA GLU A 166 -8.73 6.74 -3.14
C GLU A 166 -10.23 6.88 -2.83
N GLU A 167 -11.00 7.42 -3.78
CA GLU A 167 -12.45 7.53 -3.67
C GLU A 167 -13.13 6.16 -3.57
N LEU A 168 -12.74 5.21 -4.43
CA LEU A 168 -13.25 3.84 -4.39
C LEU A 168 -12.92 3.16 -3.05
N ASN A 169 -11.70 3.32 -2.55
CA ASN A 169 -11.31 2.76 -1.26
C ASN A 169 -12.15 3.34 -0.11
N THR A 170 -12.40 4.63 -0.12
CA THR A 170 -13.25 5.29 0.89
C THR A 170 -14.71 4.82 0.81
N LYS A 171 -15.26 4.69 -0.42
CA LYS A 171 -16.63 4.24 -0.66
C LYS A 171 -16.85 2.76 -0.33
N GLN A 172 -15.80 1.95 -0.34
CA GLN A 172 -15.91 0.53 -0.02
C GLN A 172 -16.43 0.30 1.40
N LEU A 173 -16.03 1.13 2.36
CA LEU A 173 -16.56 1.07 3.72
C LEU A 173 -18.08 1.38 3.77
N GLU A 174 -18.54 2.32 2.96
CA GLU A 174 -19.96 2.65 2.86
C GLU A 174 -20.78 1.51 2.23
N GLN A 175 -20.19 0.83 1.26
CA GLN A 175 -20.79 -0.37 0.65
C GLN A 175 -21.04 -1.47 1.68
N ILE A 176 -20.10 -1.71 2.60
CA ILE A 176 -20.28 -2.69 3.69
C ILE A 176 -21.47 -2.30 4.58
N ILE A 177 -21.58 -1.02 4.92
CA ILE A 177 -22.71 -0.51 5.73
C ILE A 177 -24.03 -0.67 4.99
N LEU A 178 -24.06 -0.40 3.67
CA LEU A 178 -25.26 -0.62 2.84
C LEU A 178 -25.67 -2.10 2.82
N MET A 179 -24.73 -3.01 2.57
CA MET A 179 -24.98 -4.45 2.61
C MET A 179 -25.51 -4.90 3.98
N THR A 180 -24.95 -4.36 5.07
CA THR A 180 -25.42 -4.63 6.43
C THR A 180 -26.86 -4.16 6.60
N LYS A 181 -27.19 -2.96 6.10
CA LYS A 181 -28.56 -2.42 6.15
C LYS A 181 -29.54 -3.23 5.28
N GLU A 182 -29.13 -3.66 4.10
CA GLU A 182 -29.95 -4.52 3.24
C GLU A 182 -30.31 -5.85 3.92
N LYS A 183 -29.41 -6.42 4.73
CA LYS A 183 -29.63 -7.68 5.44
C LYS A 183 -30.40 -7.52 6.76
N LEU A 184 -30.16 -6.47 7.51
CA LEU A 184 -30.69 -6.28 8.88
C LEU A 184 -31.86 -5.29 8.96
N GLY A 185 -32.14 -4.55 7.89
CA GLY A 185 -33.12 -3.45 7.90
C GLY A 185 -32.62 -2.24 8.68
N ASN A 186 -33.42 -1.73 9.62
CA ASN A 186 -32.98 -0.67 10.53
C ASN A 186 -31.81 -1.16 11.37
N LEU A 187 -30.74 -0.36 11.45
CA LEU A 187 -29.53 -0.71 12.18
C LEU A 187 -29.56 -0.37 13.66
N THR A 188 -30.43 0.56 14.09
CA THR A 188 -30.54 1.00 15.49
C THR A 188 -30.80 -0.18 16.40
N SER A 189 -30.05 -0.28 17.49
CA SER A 189 -30.12 -1.34 18.52
C SER A 189 -29.80 -2.76 18.00
N LYS A 190 -29.36 -2.93 16.75
CA LYS A 190 -28.89 -4.23 16.26
C LYS A 190 -27.53 -4.58 16.86
N LYS A 191 -27.32 -5.89 17.07
CA LYS A 191 -26.04 -6.45 17.54
C LYS A 191 -25.26 -6.98 16.36
N ILE A 192 -23.97 -6.65 16.29
CA ILE A 192 -23.05 -7.18 15.28
C ILE A 192 -21.72 -7.54 15.93
N THR A 193 -21.11 -8.60 15.45
CA THR A 193 -19.75 -8.97 15.85
C THR A 193 -18.79 -8.70 14.67
N ILE A 194 -17.70 -8.03 14.97
CA ILE A 194 -16.61 -7.78 14.02
C ILE A 194 -15.44 -8.68 14.40
N LEU A 195 -15.01 -9.50 13.45
CA LEU A 195 -13.88 -10.42 13.58
C LEU A 195 -12.66 -9.84 12.87
N GLY A 196 -11.68 -9.42 13.65
CA GLY A 196 -10.45 -8.79 13.18
C GLY A 196 -10.49 -7.25 13.20
N THR A 197 -9.50 -6.66 13.86
CA THR A 197 -9.28 -5.21 13.96
C THR A 197 -7.98 -4.77 13.28
N ALA A 198 -7.05 -5.69 13.06
CA ALA A 198 -5.84 -5.43 12.31
C ALA A 198 -6.16 -5.03 10.85
N PHE A 199 -5.31 -4.20 10.23
CA PHE A 199 -5.55 -3.72 8.85
C PHE A 199 -5.39 -4.82 7.79
N LYS A 200 -4.75 -5.94 8.12
CA LYS A 200 -4.60 -7.13 7.29
C LYS A 200 -4.35 -8.38 8.14
N PRO A 201 -4.45 -9.59 7.57
CA PRO A 201 -4.11 -10.83 8.27
C PRO A 201 -2.64 -10.90 8.74
N ASN A 202 -2.41 -11.63 9.85
CA ASN A 202 -1.10 -11.95 10.42
C ASN A 202 -0.29 -10.77 10.99
N THR A 203 -0.94 -9.69 11.39
CA THR A 203 -0.35 -8.57 12.12
C THR A 203 -1.27 -8.14 13.25
N ASP A 204 -0.74 -7.40 14.23
CA ASP A 204 -1.46 -6.70 15.29
C ASP A 204 -1.64 -5.20 15.00
N ASP A 205 -1.16 -4.73 13.85
CA ASP A 205 -1.21 -3.30 13.48
C ASP A 205 -2.63 -2.88 13.09
N ILE A 206 -3.17 -1.93 13.85
CA ILE A 206 -4.50 -1.33 13.65
C ILE A 206 -4.48 0.04 12.98
N ARG A 207 -3.30 0.53 12.56
CA ARG A 207 -3.16 1.85 11.91
C ARG A 207 -3.94 1.90 10.61
N ASP A 208 -4.77 2.92 10.46
CA ASP A 208 -5.68 3.09 9.32
C ASP A 208 -6.48 1.81 8.98
N SER A 209 -6.83 1.02 10.02
CA SER A 209 -7.64 -0.19 9.86
C SER A 209 -9.06 0.17 9.43
N ILE A 210 -9.51 -0.45 8.35
CA ILE A 210 -10.89 -0.31 7.85
C ILE A 210 -11.89 -0.87 8.86
N SER A 211 -11.56 -1.93 9.59
CA SER A 211 -12.41 -2.47 10.66
C SER A 211 -12.65 -1.45 11.76
N ILE A 212 -11.61 -0.72 12.18
CA ILE A 212 -11.76 0.35 13.20
C ILE A 212 -12.65 1.48 12.68
N GLU A 213 -12.49 1.90 11.44
CA GLU A 213 -13.35 2.94 10.85
C GLU A 213 -14.80 2.45 10.69
N LEU A 214 -14.99 1.18 10.33
CA LEU A 214 -16.33 0.55 10.30
C LEU A 214 -16.98 0.57 11.68
N ILE A 215 -16.27 0.16 12.73
CA ILE A 215 -16.76 0.18 14.12
C ILE A 215 -17.23 1.60 14.48
N LYS A 216 -16.39 2.61 14.26
CA LYS A 216 -16.74 4.02 14.54
C LYS A 216 -18.02 4.47 13.82
N LYS A 217 -18.19 4.07 12.55
CA LYS A 217 -19.39 4.43 11.77
C LYS A 217 -20.64 3.68 12.26
N LEU A 218 -20.51 2.40 12.65
CA LEU A 218 -21.63 1.60 13.14
C LEU A 218 -22.07 2.02 14.55
N VAL A 219 -21.13 2.38 15.42
CA VAL A 219 -21.44 2.95 16.75
C VAL A 219 -22.24 4.25 16.60
N LYS A 220 -21.89 5.13 15.66
CA LYS A 220 -22.67 6.35 15.35
C LYS A 220 -24.09 6.06 14.84
N LYS A 221 -24.39 4.84 14.44
CA LYS A 221 -25.72 4.36 14.06
C LYS A 221 -26.45 3.62 15.21
N GLU A 222 -25.96 3.79 16.43
CA GLU A 222 -26.52 3.21 17.65
C GLU A 222 -26.59 1.68 17.63
N MET A 223 -25.65 1.03 16.95
CA MET A 223 -25.51 -0.43 16.97
C MET A 223 -24.72 -0.88 18.20
N SER A 224 -25.05 -2.06 18.72
CA SER A 224 -24.24 -2.76 19.73
C SER A 224 -23.15 -3.57 19.05
N ILE A 225 -21.89 -3.21 19.27
CA ILE A 225 -20.75 -3.82 18.59
C ILE A 225 -19.97 -4.71 19.55
N THR A 226 -19.79 -5.97 19.19
CA THR A 226 -18.81 -6.86 19.82
C THR A 226 -17.62 -7.00 18.87
N VAL A 227 -16.40 -6.96 19.41
CA VAL A 227 -15.18 -7.07 18.63
C VAL A 227 -14.35 -8.23 19.15
N TYR A 228 -13.76 -9.00 18.25
CA TYR A 228 -12.80 -10.04 18.57
C TYR A 228 -11.63 -9.97 17.60
N ASP A 229 -10.43 -9.88 18.16
CA ASP A 229 -9.16 -10.03 17.41
C ASP A 229 -8.21 -10.88 18.26
N PRO A 230 -7.55 -11.92 17.69
CA PRO A 230 -6.65 -12.77 18.46
C PRO A 230 -5.26 -12.16 18.66
N LYS A 231 -4.93 -11.02 18.00
CA LYS A 231 -3.60 -10.42 18.02
C LYS A 231 -3.58 -8.92 18.30
N ALA A 232 -4.63 -8.19 17.91
CA ALA A 232 -4.72 -6.73 18.04
C ALA A 232 -5.71 -6.31 19.15
#